data_bda32cc93965cca550c04f366443c066
#
_entry.id   bda32cc93965cca550c04f366443c066
#
_cell.length_a   1.000
_cell.length_b   1.000
_cell.length_c   1.000
_cell.angle_alpha   90.00
_cell.angle_beta   90.00
_cell.angle_gamma   90.00
#
_symmetry.space_group_name_H-M   'P 1'
#
loop_
_entity.id
_entity.type
_entity.pdbx_description
1 polymer ?
#
loop_
_entity_poly.entity_id
_entity_poly.type
_entity_poly.pdbx_seq_one_letter_code
_entity_poly.pdbx_strand_id
1 'polypeptide(L)'
;MTKLLTTIALIGVSIVPIFQDTGITHLLNPVWDAHARTHLVWMMASNFLIFLLAIYVLWFKNMELLAALLSLCMLIGYDISAVTMPLYDGVPLGEGGVEPKPFGIPINLLFFNLMLVIQIISTSLILKKKKKIGPYESRRL
;
A
#
# COMPACT_ATOMS: atom_id res chain seq x y z
N MET A 1 15.57 0.49 -12.18
CA MET A 1 15.48 -0.18 -10.87
C MET A 1 14.45 0.51 -9.95
N THR A 2 14.60 1.80 -9.61
CA THR A 2 13.65 2.53 -8.73
C THR A 2 12.19 2.47 -9.19
N LYS A 3 11.92 2.74 -10.47
CA LYS A 3 10.55 2.60 -11.03
C LYS A 3 9.97 1.21 -10.82
N LEU A 4 10.76 0.15 -11.03
CA LEU A 4 10.29 -1.22 -10.85
C LEU A 4 9.96 -1.52 -9.38
N LEU A 5 10.84 -1.14 -8.45
CA LEU A 5 10.60 -1.34 -7.00
C LEU A 5 9.34 -0.59 -6.54
N THR A 6 9.17 0.68 -6.95
CA THR A 6 7.97 1.45 -6.63
C THR A 6 6.71 0.83 -7.26
N THR A 7 6.78 0.30 -8.49
CA THR A 7 5.65 -0.39 -9.12
C THR A 7 5.27 -1.65 -8.34
N ILE A 8 6.25 -2.45 -7.89
CA ILE A 8 6.00 -3.65 -7.08
C ILE A 8 5.29 -3.28 -5.77
N ALA A 9 5.78 -2.27 -5.06
CA ALA A 9 5.17 -1.81 -3.82
C ALA A 9 3.74 -1.28 -4.03
N LEU A 10 3.50 -0.52 -5.11
CA LEU A 10 2.18 0.00 -5.49
C LEU A 10 1.19 -1.14 -5.81
N ILE A 11 1.61 -2.14 -6.58
CA ILE A 11 0.78 -3.32 -6.86
C ILE A 11 0.44 -4.04 -5.56
N GLY A 12 1.44 -4.26 -4.71
CA GLY A 12 1.26 -4.95 -3.42
C GLY A 12 0.26 -4.25 -2.51
N VAL A 13 0.34 -2.93 -2.37
CA VAL A 13 -0.53 -2.18 -1.45
C VAL A 13 -1.92 -1.88 -2.02
N SER A 14 -2.09 -1.88 -3.35
CA SER A 14 -3.36 -1.46 -3.96
C SER A 14 -4.12 -2.59 -4.63
N ILE A 15 -3.44 -3.43 -5.41
CA ILE A 15 -4.10 -4.44 -6.24
C ILE A 15 -4.34 -5.73 -5.46
N VAL A 16 -3.35 -6.17 -4.67
CA VAL A 16 -3.47 -7.41 -3.89
C VAL A 16 -4.65 -7.34 -2.90
N PRO A 17 -4.87 -6.26 -2.11
CA PRO A 17 -6.04 -6.16 -1.24
C PRO A 17 -7.37 -6.25 -1.98
N ILE A 18 -7.50 -5.68 -3.17
CA ILE A 18 -8.76 -5.74 -3.94
C ILE A 18 -9.19 -7.20 -4.16
N PHE A 19 -8.25 -8.08 -4.53
CA PHE A 19 -8.56 -9.49 -4.72
C PHE A 19 -8.91 -10.22 -3.43
N GLN A 20 -8.30 -9.85 -2.31
CA GLN A 20 -8.57 -10.47 -1.00
C GLN A 20 -9.87 -9.93 -0.37
N ASP A 21 -10.05 -8.62 -0.40
CA ASP A 21 -11.10 -7.94 0.35
C ASP A 21 -12.47 -8.00 -0.36
N THR A 22 -12.52 -8.34 -1.64
CA THR A 22 -13.78 -8.64 -2.35
C THR A 22 -14.36 -10.01 -2.04
N GLY A 23 -13.64 -10.85 -1.28
CA GLY A 23 -14.05 -12.21 -0.90
C GLY A 23 -15.02 -12.29 0.28
N ILE A 24 -15.31 -13.55 0.66
CA ILE A 24 -16.25 -13.92 1.74
C ILE A 24 -15.72 -13.54 3.14
N THR A 25 -14.44 -13.25 3.29
CA THR A 25 -13.86 -12.81 4.56
C THR A 25 -14.08 -11.33 4.84
N HIS A 26 -14.45 -10.54 3.80
CA HIS A 26 -14.63 -9.09 3.89
C HIS A 26 -15.92 -8.64 3.19
N LEU A 27 -15.88 -8.21 1.94
CA LEU A 27 -17.02 -7.58 1.26
C LEU A 27 -18.24 -8.47 1.18
N LEU A 28 -18.05 -9.77 0.91
CA LEU A 28 -19.14 -10.74 0.80
C LEU A 28 -19.43 -11.48 2.12
N ASN A 29 -18.84 -11.04 3.23
CA ASN A 29 -19.07 -11.63 4.54
C ASN A 29 -20.52 -11.30 5.00
N PRO A 30 -21.38 -12.31 5.23
CA PRO A 30 -22.79 -12.08 5.57
C PRO A 30 -22.99 -11.41 6.94
N VAL A 31 -22.01 -11.53 7.86
CA VAL A 31 -22.10 -10.94 9.20
C VAL A 31 -21.62 -9.49 9.26
N TRP A 32 -21.01 -8.99 8.17
CA TRP A 32 -20.59 -7.59 8.12
C TRP A 32 -21.78 -6.65 7.96
N ASP A 33 -21.75 -5.55 8.69
CA ASP A 33 -22.70 -4.46 8.54
C ASP A 33 -22.66 -3.87 7.12
N ALA A 34 -23.83 -3.55 6.58
CA ALA A 34 -23.97 -3.02 5.23
C ALA A 34 -23.19 -1.69 5.05
N HIS A 35 -23.13 -0.86 6.09
CA HIS A 35 -22.40 0.40 6.07
C HIS A 35 -20.87 0.17 6.05
N ALA A 36 -20.38 -0.81 6.81
CA ALA A 36 -18.97 -1.20 6.79
C ALA A 36 -18.52 -1.65 5.38
N ARG A 37 -19.37 -2.41 4.66
CA ARG A 37 -19.11 -2.79 3.26
C ARG A 37 -18.97 -1.57 2.35
N THR A 38 -19.79 -0.53 2.56
CA THR A 38 -19.69 0.72 1.78
C THR A 38 -18.35 1.41 2.01
N HIS A 39 -17.88 1.47 3.26
CA HIS A 39 -16.56 2.02 3.57
C HIS A 39 -15.42 1.20 2.96
N LEU A 40 -15.53 -0.14 2.98
CA LEU A 40 -14.55 -1.01 2.34
C LEU A 40 -14.45 -0.74 0.84
N VAL A 41 -15.59 -0.67 0.13
CA VAL A 41 -15.60 -0.37 -1.32
C VAL A 41 -15.04 1.02 -1.59
N TRP A 42 -15.40 2.01 -0.79
CA TRP A 42 -14.84 3.36 -0.91
C TRP A 42 -13.32 3.37 -0.74
N MET A 43 -12.80 2.72 0.29
CA MET A 43 -11.36 2.61 0.53
C MET A 43 -10.64 1.91 -0.63
N MET A 44 -11.15 0.77 -1.10
CA MET A 44 -10.57 0.05 -2.24
C MET A 44 -10.58 0.90 -3.51
N ALA A 45 -11.69 1.57 -3.82
CA ALA A 45 -11.79 2.45 -4.97
C ALA A 45 -10.81 3.63 -4.88
N SER A 46 -10.71 4.27 -3.71
CA SER A 46 -9.77 5.36 -3.47
C SER A 46 -8.31 4.91 -3.65
N ASN A 47 -7.95 3.76 -3.09
CA ASN A 47 -6.62 3.17 -3.24
C ASN A 47 -6.31 2.83 -4.70
N PHE A 48 -7.29 2.30 -5.43
CA PHE A 48 -7.12 2.02 -6.86
C PHE A 48 -6.90 3.29 -7.69
N LEU A 49 -7.64 4.36 -7.42
CA LEU A 49 -7.45 5.64 -8.11
C LEU A 49 -6.07 6.27 -7.78
N ILE A 50 -5.62 6.16 -6.52
CA ILE A 50 -4.28 6.60 -6.13
C ILE A 50 -3.21 5.76 -6.83
N PHE A 51 -3.41 4.44 -6.96
CA PHE A 51 -2.53 3.56 -7.72
C PHE A 51 -2.41 4.01 -9.18
N LEU A 52 -3.53 4.26 -9.87
CA LEU A 52 -3.53 4.73 -11.25
C LEU A 52 -2.78 6.06 -11.39
N LEU A 53 -3.03 7.01 -10.48
CA LEU A 53 -2.31 8.29 -10.45
C LEU A 53 -0.81 8.08 -10.22
N ALA A 54 -0.43 7.23 -9.26
CA ALA A 54 0.97 6.95 -8.94
C ALA A 54 1.69 6.30 -10.13
N ILE A 55 1.08 5.33 -10.80
CA ILE A 55 1.62 4.71 -12.02
C ILE A 55 1.77 5.74 -13.16
N TYR A 56 0.75 6.59 -13.35
CA TYR A 56 0.81 7.64 -14.36
C TYR A 56 1.96 8.63 -14.11
N VAL A 57 2.09 9.16 -12.90
CA VAL A 57 3.17 10.12 -12.59
C VAL A 57 4.55 9.46 -12.61
N LEU A 58 4.65 8.17 -12.25
CA LEU A 58 5.88 7.38 -12.27
C LEU A 58 6.41 7.15 -13.69
N TRP A 59 5.55 6.66 -14.58
CA TRP A 59 5.96 6.17 -15.88
C TRP A 59 5.88 7.23 -16.98
N PHE A 60 4.84 8.08 -16.97
CA PHE A 60 4.61 9.07 -18.01
C PHE A 60 5.13 10.47 -17.67
N LYS A 61 5.17 10.83 -16.37
CA LYS A 61 5.70 12.13 -15.92
C LYS A 61 7.11 12.05 -15.34
N ASN A 62 7.69 10.86 -15.18
CA ASN A 62 8.98 10.63 -14.54
C ASN A 62 9.12 11.22 -13.11
N MET A 63 7.99 11.43 -12.43
CA MET A 63 7.94 11.97 -11.07
C MET A 63 8.12 10.87 -10.03
N GLU A 64 9.29 10.20 -10.06
CA GLU A 64 9.57 9.01 -9.24
C GLU A 64 9.35 9.27 -7.73
N LEU A 65 9.73 10.45 -7.23
CA LEU A 65 9.57 10.76 -5.81
C LEU A 65 8.10 10.92 -5.41
N LEU A 66 7.29 11.57 -6.25
CA LEU A 66 5.86 11.73 -5.96
C LEU A 66 5.16 10.35 -5.91
N ALA A 67 5.43 9.50 -6.89
CA ALA A 67 4.89 8.14 -6.90
C ALA A 67 5.33 7.33 -5.65
N ALA A 68 6.60 7.47 -5.26
CA ALA A 68 7.12 6.83 -4.06
C ALA A 68 6.45 7.33 -2.78
N LEU A 69 6.18 8.63 -2.66
CA LEU A 69 5.48 9.21 -1.52
C LEU A 69 4.01 8.75 -1.46
N LEU A 70 3.31 8.67 -2.59
CA LEU A 70 1.95 8.12 -2.65
C LEU A 70 1.92 6.67 -2.16
N SER A 71 2.86 5.84 -2.62
CA SER A 71 2.99 4.46 -2.15
C SER A 71 3.28 4.38 -0.64
N LEU A 72 4.19 5.22 -0.12
CA LEU A 72 4.50 5.27 1.31
C LEU A 72 3.28 5.66 2.15
N CYS A 73 2.48 6.65 1.71
CA CYS A 73 1.26 7.05 2.42
C CYS A 73 0.29 5.87 2.59
N MET A 74 0.13 5.04 1.54
CA MET A 74 -0.75 3.88 1.60
C MET A 74 -0.20 2.79 2.51
N LEU A 75 1.10 2.48 2.43
CA LEU A 75 1.75 1.46 3.25
C LEU A 75 1.79 1.85 4.73
N ILE A 76 2.13 3.09 5.04
CA ILE A 76 2.11 3.62 6.42
C ILE A 76 0.66 3.64 6.96
N GLY A 77 -0.33 3.91 6.11
CA GLY A 77 -1.74 3.82 6.48
C GLY A 77 -2.14 2.43 6.98
N TYR A 78 -1.63 1.37 6.33
CA TYR A 78 -1.79 0.01 6.82
C TYR A 78 -1.15 -0.20 8.20
N ASP A 79 0.09 0.23 8.39
CA ASP A 79 0.79 0.07 9.68
C ASP A 79 0.11 0.85 10.80
N ILE A 80 -0.41 2.05 10.51
CA ILE A 80 -1.22 2.82 11.47
C ILE A 80 -2.44 1.98 11.88
N SER A 81 -3.17 1.41 10.92
CA SER A 81 -4.33 0.58 11.23
C SER A 81 -3.94 -0.65 12.07
N ALA A 82 -2.84 -1.32 11.73
CA ALA A 82 -2.36 -2.50 12.44
C ALA A 82 -1.98 -2.18 13.91
N VAL A 83 -1.31 -1.05 14.15
CA VAL A 83 -0.91 -0.63 15.50
C VAL A 83 -2.11 -0.15 16.33
N THR A 84 -3.11 0.43 15.69
CA THR A 84 -4.29 0.99 16.36
C THR A 84 -5.45 -0.01 16.53
N MET A 85 -5.36 -1.23 15.99
CA MET A 85 -6.37 -2.28 16.15
C MET A 85 -6.98 -2.41 17.55
N PRO A 86 -6.19 -2.38 18.65
CA PRO A 86 -6.75 -2.50 19.99
C PRO A 86 -7.68 -1.35 20.41
N LEU A 87 -7.63 -0.21 19.71
CA LEU A 87 -8.44 0.96 20.04
C LEU A 87 -9.89 0.86 19.53
N TYR A 88 -10.15 -0.06 18.59
CA TYR A 88 -11.45 -0.23 17.95
C TYR A 88 -11.84 -1.71 17.79
N ASP A 89 -11.24 -2.60 18.61
CA ASP A 89 -11.47 -4.06 18.59
C ASP A 89 -11.23 -4.68 17.21
N GLY A 90 -10.26 -4.14 16.46
CA GLY A 90 -9.88 -4.63 15.14
C GLY A 90 -9.25 -6.02 15.20
N VAL A 91 -9.45 -6.80 14.13
CA VAL A 91 -8.85 -8.13 13.97
C VAL A 91 -7.99 -8.17 12.70
N PRO A 92 -6.89 -8.97 12.69
CA PRO A 92 -5.94 -8.98 11.56
C PRO A 92 -6.52 -9.56 10.27
N LEU A 93 -7.55 -10.37 10.35
CA LEU A 93 -8.26 -10.99 9.23
C LEU A 93 -9.75 -10.91 9.48
N GLY A 94 -10.57 -10.94 8.40
CA GLY A 94 -12.03 -10.89 8.51
C GLY A 94 -12.60 -11.94 9.47
N GLU A 95 -13.72 -11.61 10.09
CA GLU A 95 -14.37 -12.42 11.11
C GLU A 95 -14.57 -13.88 10.65
N GLY A 96 -14.18 -14.83 11.51
CA GLY A 96 -14.21 -16.26 11.22
C GLY A 96 -13.01 -16.78 10.41
N GLY A 97 -12.11 -15.90 9.98
CA GLY A 97 -10.90 -16.29 9.28
C GLY A 97 -9.73 -16.61 10.21
N VAL A 98 -8.97 -17.65 9.86
CA VAL A 98 -7.70 -17.95 10.54
C VAL A 98 -6.57 -17.37 9.69
N GLU A 99 -5.91 -16.35 10.22
CA GLU A 99 -4.77 -15.76 9.53
C GLU A 99 -3.55 -16.68 9.61
N PRO A 100 -2.95 -17.08 8.46
CA PRO A 100 -1.69 -17.80 8.45
C PRO A 100 -0.58 -16.98 9.12
N LYS A 101 0.26 -17.65 9.92
CA LYS A 101 1.38 -17.01 10.65
C LYS A 101 2.71 -17.67 10.29
N PRO A 102 3.23 -17.50 9.04
CA PRO A 102 4.56 -18.00 8.70
C PRO A 102 5.59 -17.34 9.64
N PHE A 103 6.46 -18.16 10.20
CA PHE A 103 7.45 -17.72 11.20
C PHE A 103 6.84 -17.07 12.47
N GLY A 104 5.56 -17.36 12.79
CA GLY A 104 4.86 -16.78 13.93
C GLY A 104 4.36 -15.33 13.69
N ILE A 105 4.54 -14.76 12.49
CA ILE A 105 4.12 -13.42 12.14
C ILE A 105 2.85 -13.49 11.27
N PRO A 106 1.79 -12.70 11.57
CA PRO A 106 0.62 -12.58 10.71
C PRO A 106 1.00 -12.27 9.25
N ILE A 107 0.42 -13.03 8.30
CA ILE A 107 0.83 -12.93 6.88
C ILE A 107 0.60 -11.54 6.29
N ASN A 108 -0.50 -10.88 6.68
CA ASN A 108 -0.78 -9.52 6.23
C ASN A 108 0.29 -8.55 6.73
N LEU A 109 0.66 -8.64 8.01
CA LEU A 109 1.72 -7.81 8.58
C LEU A 109 3.07 -8.07 7.89
N LEU A 110 3.41 -9.33 7.64
CA LEU A 110 4.63 -9.70 6.92
C LEU A 110 4.65 -9.13 5.50
N PHE A 111 3.55 -9.30 4.76
CA PHE A 111 3.43 -8.88 3.37
C PHE A 111 3.52 -7.36 3.22
N PHE A 112 2.71 -6.59 3.97
CA PHE A 112 2.70 -5.13 3.85
C PHE A 112 4.01 -4.50 4.33
N ASN A 113 4.63 -5.04 5.38
CA ASN A 113 5.95 -4.57 5.82
C ASN A 113 7.06 -4.92 4.82
N LEU A 114 6.98 -6.05 4.12
CA LEU A 114 7.90 -6.35 3.02
C LEU A 114 7.76 -5.30 1.89
N MET A 115 6.53 -4.94 1.51
CA MET A 115 6.28 -3.89 0.52
C MET A 115 6.79 -2.52 1.01
N LEU A 116 6.64 -2.22 2.29
CA LEU A 116 7.17 -1.00 2.90
C LEU A 116 8.71 -0.95 2.83
N VAL A 117 9.39 -2.04 3.14
CA VAL A 117 10.86 -2.13 3.03
C VAL A 117 11.31 -1.92 1.58
N ILE A 118 10.66 -2.57 0.60
CA ILE A 118 10.93 -2.37 -0.83
C ILE A 118 10.75 -0.89 -1.20
N GLN A 119 9.68 -0.25 -0.73
CA GLN A 119 9.40 1.15 -1.02
C GLN A 119 10.41 2.09 -0.35
N ILE A 120 10.84 1.85 0.87
CA ILE A 120 11.88 2.63 1.57
C ILE A 120 13.21 2.55 0.81
N ILE A 121 13.58 1.35 0.35
CA ILE A 121 14.78 1.16 -0.48
C ILE A 121 14.67 1.98 -1.76
N SER A 122 13.54 1.87 -2.48
CA SER A 122 13.31 2.64 -3.70
C SER A 122 13.42 4.15 -3.46
N THR A 123 12.74 4.66 -2.43
CA THR A 123 12.75 6.08 -2.06
C THR A 123 14.17 6.55 -1.73
N SER A 124 14.92 5.77 -0.96
CA SER A 124 16.32 6.08 -0.61
C SER A 124 17.22 6.19 -1.85
N LEU A 125 17.04 5.31 -2.82
CA LEU A 125 17.77 5.34 -4.10
C LEU A 125 17.39 6.56 -4.95
N ILE A 126 16.10 6.93 -4.99
CA ILE A 126 15.60 8.14 -5.68
C ILE A 126 16.26 9.40 -5.08
N LEU A 127 16.27 9.51 -3.75
CA LEU A 127 16.84 10.65 -3.05
C LEU A 127 18.36 10.75 -3.27
N LYS A 128 19.08 9.61 -3.23
CA LYS A 128 20.51 9.56 -3.55
C LYS A 128 20.80 10.01 -4.99
N LYS A 129 19.97 9.59 -5.95
CA LYS A 129 20.09 10.00 -7.36
C LYS A 129 19.90 11.52 -7.51
N LYS A 130 18.84 12.09 -6.89
CA LYS A 130 18.58 13.53 -6.91
C LYS A 130 19.73 14.35 -6.31
N LYS A 131 20.33 13.88 -5.21
CA LYS A 131 21.47 14.57 -4.58
C LYS A 131 22.71 14.62 -5.48
N LYS A 132 22.92 13.60 -6.34
CA LYS A 132 24.06 13.57 -7.28
C LYS A 132 23.90 14.52 -8.48
N ILE A 133 22.66 14.84 -8.89
CA ILE A 133 22.37 15.65 -10.09
C ILE A 133 22.49 17.16 -9.81
N GLY A 134 22.58 17.59 -8.55
CA GLY A 134 22.70 18.99 -8.15
C GLY A 134 21.40 19.81 -8.29
N PRO A 135 21.30 20.96 -7.60
CA PRO A 135 20.05 21.73 -7.51
C PRO A 135 19.62 22.42 -8.82
N TYR A 136 20.51 22.61 -9.77
CA TYR A 136 20.19 23.31 -11.02
C TYR A 136 19.56 22.39 -12.08
N GLU A 137 19.98 21.14 -12.14
CA GLU A 137 19.50 20.14 -13.12
C GLU A 137 18.24 19.39 -12.64
N SER A 138 18.01 19.36 -11.33
CA SER A 138 16.85 18.69 -10.74
C SER A 138 15.51 19.40 -10.98
N ARG A 139 15.51 20.65 -11.49
CA ARG A 139 14.29 21.40 -11.84
C ARG A 139 13.72 21.03 -13.23
N ARG A 140 14.46 20.26 -14.02
CA ARG A 140 14.05 19.84 -15.39
C ARG A 140 13.50 18.40 -15.45
N LEU A 141 13.49 17.69 -14.32
CA LEU A 141 12.96 16.33 -14.16
C LEU A 141 11.71 16.33 -13.26
#